data_5a646af31cec9d3b48b027e33c43a877
#
_entry.id   5a646af31cec9d3b48b027e33c43a877
#
_cell.length_a   1.000
_cell.length_b   1.000
_cell.length_c   1.000
_cell.angle_alpha   90.00
_cell.angle_beta   90.00
_cell.angle_gamma   90.00
#
_symmetry.space_group_name_H-M   'P 1'
#
loop_
_entity.id
_entity.type
_entity.pdbx_description
1 polymer ?
#
loop_
_entity_poly.entity_id
_entity_poly.type
_entity_poly.pdbx_seq_one_letter_code
_entity_poly.pdbx_strand_id
1 'polypeptide(L)'
;MVHQYQLNGYNIVLDTCSGAIHVVDEVAYDIIALYPDRTADEIVSVMMEKYGAREDVTEQDLRDCIADVEALKKAGKLYTPDTFADMAGTFKERSGDVVKALCLHVAHTCNLNCSYCFASQGKYHGERALMSFEVGKQALDFLMDHSGSRTNLEVDFFGGEPLMNWNVVKQLVEYARSVEKERGKNFRFTLTTNGMLIDDDVIDFANREMSNVVLSLDGRKEIHDRLRVDYAGNGSYERIVPKFQKLVKARDNKNYYMRGTFTHANPDFTKDLFHMADLGFTELSMEPVVCAPEDPAALTAEDLKIVKDQYELLAKDMLRREKEGKPITFYHYMLDLTGGPCIYKRISGCGSGTEYMAVTPWGDLYPCHQFVGEEAYKLGDIWNGVTNTALREEFRSCNAYARPECNDCWAKLYCSGGCAANAFHATGSIRGVYEAGCELFRKRIECAIMMKVAEDSANS
;
A
#
# COMPACT_ATOMS: atom_id res chain seq x y z
N MET A 1 -6.96 21.11 -8.30
CA MET A 1 -6.61 20.27 -9.48
C MET A 1 -7.74 19.28 -9.73
N VAL A 2 -8.19 19.18 -11.00
CA VAL A 2 -9.24 18.24 -11.41
C VAL A 2 -8.63 17.18 -12.29
N HIS A 3 -8.96 15.91 -12.01
CA HIS A 3 -8.57 14.75 -12.82
C HIS A 3 -9.81 14.13 -13.46
N GLN A 4 -9.81 14.05 -14.79
CA GLN A 4 -10.90 13.46 -15.56
C GLN A 4 -10.40 12.20 -16.28
N TYR A 5 -11.21 11.15 -16.23
CA TYR A 5 -10.93 9.92 -16.95
C TYR A 5 -12.23 9.14 -17.24
N GLN A 6 -12.16 8.26 -18.24
CA GLN A 6 -13.24 7.37 -18.61
C GLN A 6 -12.83 5.92 -18.32
N LEU A 7 -13.67 5.20 -17.59
CA LEU A 7 -13.41 3.81 -17.25
C LEU A 7 -14.72 3.04 -17.07
N ASN A 8 -14.83 1.88 -17.69
CA ASN A 8 -15.97 0.96 -17.59
C ASN A 8 -17.32 1.62 -17.88
N GLY A 9 -17.35 2.57 -18.83
CA GLY A 9 -18.56 3.29 -19.24
C GLY A 9 -18.94 4.49 -18.38
N TYR A 10 -18.14 4.81 -17.36
CA TYR A 10 -18.32 6.00 -16.53
C TYR A 10 -17.39 7.14 -16.97
N ASN A 11 -17.91 8.37 -17.02
CA ASN A 11 -17.13 9.59 -17.10
C ASN A 11 -16.93 10.11 -15.68
N ILE A 12 -15.73 9.99 -15.16
CA ILE A 12 -15.40 10.27 -13.76
C ILE A 12 -14.57 11.55 -13.68
N VAL A 13 -14.97 12.44 -12.79
CA VAL A 13 -14.29 13.71 -12.49
C VAL A 13 -13.94 13.74 -11.01
N LEU A 14 -12.66 13.77 -10.70
CA LEU A 14 -12.15 13.87 -9.34
C LEU A 14 -11.60 15.27 -9.07
N ASP A 15 -12.10 15.97 -8.08
CA ASP A 15 -11.42 17.12 -7.51
C ASP A 15 -10.44 16.66 -6.43
N THR A 16 -9.16 16.73 -6.71
CA THR A 16 -8.11 16.16 -5.87
C THR A 16 -8.05 16.75 -4.47
N CYS A 17 -8.30 18.07 -4.35
CA CYS A 17 -8.11 18.78 -3.08
C CYS A 17 -9.33 18.66 -2.15
N SER A 18 -10.53 18.67 -2.70
CA SER A 18 -11.75 18.41 -1.92
C SER A 18 -12.01 16.91 -1.71
N GLY A 19 -11.51 16.06 -2.62
CA GLY A 19 -11.85 14.64 -2.68
C GLY A 19 -13.23 14.36 -3.26
N ALA A 20 -13.92 15.38 -3.81
CA ALA A 20 -15.22 15.20 -4.45
C ALA A 20 -15.08 14.42 -5.76
N ILE A 21 -15.99 13.47 -5.96
CA ILE A 21 -16.07 12.65 -7.17
C ILE A 21 -17.43 12.89 -7.81
N HIS A 22 -17.41 13.20 -9.11
CA HIS A 22 -18.61 13.42 -9.91
C HIS A 22 -18.64 12.41 -11.04
N VAL A 23 -19.80 11.81 -11.27
CA VAL A 23 -20.09 11.00 -12.45
C VAL A 23 -21.02 11.81 -13.33
N VAL A 24 -20.61 12.05 -14.55
CA VAL A 24 -21.28 13.01 -15.43
C VAL A 24 -21.51 12.39 -16.82
N ASP A 25 -22.41 12.97 -17.60
CA ASP A 25 -22.57 12.65 -19.00
C ASP A 25 -21.39 13.20 -19.86
N GLU A 26 -21.40 12.90 -21.15
CA GLU A 26 -20.34 13.32 -22.06
C GLU A 26 -20.27 14.84 -22.23
N VAL A 27 -21.43 15.53 -22.20
CA VAL A 27 -21.53 16.96 -22.40
C VAL A 27 -20.92 17.69 -21.20
N ALA A 28 -21.34 17.34 -20.01
CA ALA A 28 -20.78 17.90 -18.77
C ALA A 28 -19.28 17.56 -18.61
N TYR A 29 -18.86 16.36 -19.02
CA TYR A 29 -17.44 15.96 -19.01
C TYR A 29 -16.57 16.89 -19.87
N ASP A 30 -17.01 17.20 -21.10
CA ASP A 30 -16.31 18.11 -22.00
C ASP A 30 -16.36 19.57 -21.52
N ILE A 31 -17.52 20.04 -20.99
CA ILE A 31 -17.63 21.38 -20.40
C ILE A 31 -16.63 21.56 -19.27
N ILE A 32 -16.54 20.58 -18.36
CA ILE A 32 -15.58 20.61 -17.25
C ILE A 32 -14.14 20.69 -17.79
N ALA A 33 -13.79 19.96 -18.86
CA ALA A 33 -12.46 20.03 -19.45
C ALA A 33 -12.11 21.42 -20.02
N LEU A 34 -13.09 22.13 -20.55
CA LEU A 34 -12.91 23.46 -21.17
C LEU A 34 -12.95 24.62 -20.16
N TYR A 35 -13.61 24.41 -19.03
CA TYR A 35 -13.95 25.45 -18.06
C TYR A 35 -12.76 26.24 -17.48
N PRO A 36 -11.57 25.66 -17.22
CA PRO A 36 -10.45 26.41 -16.67
C PRO A 36 -9.91 27.53 -17.59
N ASP A 37 -9.99 27.32 -18.91
CA ASP A 37 -9.25 28.09 -19.90
C ASP A 37 -10.15 28.93 -20.81
N ARG A 38 -11.47 28.86 -20.66
CA ARG A 38 -12.43 29.48 -21.57
C ARG A 38 -13.55 30.22 -20.85
N THR A 39 -14.09 31.25 -21.50
CA THR A 39 -15.31 31.92 -21.06
C THR A 39 -16.54 31.06 -21.36
N ALA A 40 -17.66 31.35 -20.69
CA ALA A 40 -18.93 30.64 -20.90
C ALA A 40 -19.37 30.66 -22.37
N ASP A 41 -19.27 31.83 -23.05
CA ASP A 41 -19.67 31.96 -24.45
C ASP A 41 -18.76 31.16 -25.40
N GLU A 42 -17.46 31.10 -25.14
CA GLU A 42 -16.52 30.26 -25.89
C GLU A 42 -16.82 28.79 -25.71
N ILE A 43 -17.13 28.34 -24.45
CA ILE A 43 -17.54 26.98 -24.17
C ILE A 43 -18.81 26.63 -24.94
N VAL A 44 -19.86 27.45 -24.86
CA VAL A 44 -21.11 27.24 -25.57
C VAL A 44 -20.86 27.12 -27.07
N SER A 45 -20.05 28.01 -27.67
CA SER A 45 -19.72 27.95 -29.10
C SER A 45 -19.08 26.63 -29.50
N VAL A 46 -18.06 26.16 -28.76
CA VAL A 46 -17.36 24.88 -29.01
C VAL A 46 -18.30 23.68 -28.82
N MET A 47 -19.13 23.72 -27.79
CA MET A 47 -20.03 22.63 -27.47
C MET A 47 -21.20 22.53 -28.46
N MET A 48 -21.73 23.68 -28.94
CA MET A 48 -22.74 23.71 -30.02
C MET A 48 -22.17 23.19 -31.34
N GLU A 49 -20.90 23.46 -31.67
CA GLU A 49 -20.25 22.86 -32.84
C GLU A 49 -20.17 21.33 -32.71
N LYS A 50 -19.85 20.81 -31.50
CA LYS A 50 -19.69 19.37 -31.23
C LYS A 50 -21.03 18.64 -31.09
N TYR A 51 -21.97 19.19 -30.35
CA TYR A 51 -23.19 18.51 -29.90
C TYR A 51 -24.50 19.15 -30.43
N GLY A 52 -24.45 20.29 -31.11
CA GLY A 52 -25.67 21.01 -31.54
C GLY A 52 -26.53 20.29 -32.58
N ALA A 53 -26.04 19.16 -33.15
CA ALA A 53 -26.84 18.30 -33.99
C ALA A 53 -27.69 17.29 -33.20
N ARG A 54 -27.51 17.18 -31.88
CA ARG A 54 -28.30 16.32 -31.01
C ARG A 54 -29.59 17.03 -30.61
N GLU A 55 -30.71 16.34 -30.66
CA GLU A 55 -32.03 16.91 -30.29
C GLU A 55 -32.17 17.20 -28.79
N ASP A 56 -31.35 16.51 -27.95
CA ASP A 56 -31.34 16.61 -26.49
C ASP A 56 -30.31 17.63 -25.95
N VAL A 57 -29.67 18.44 -26.81
CA VAL A 57 -28.70 19.45 -26.42
C VAL A 57 -29.05 20.83 -27.03
N THR A 58 -29.39 21.74 -26.18
CA THR A 58 -29.67 23.15 -26.57
C THR A 58 -28.61 24.08 -25.99
N GLU A 59 -28.50 25.31 -26.52
CA GLU A 59 -27.63 26.34 -25.93
C GLU A 59 -27.99 26.62 -24.46
N GLN A 60 -29.27 26.54 -24.09
CA GLN A 60 -29.70 26.76 -22.71
C GLN A 60 -29.19 25.61 -21.78
N ASP A 61 -29.30 24.36 -22.23
CA ASP A 61 -28.77 23.22 -21.44
C ASP A 61 -27.26 23.33 -21.17
N LEU A 62 -26.48 23.81 -22.17
CA LEU A 62 -25.07 24.08 -22.01
C LEU A 62 -24.79 25.20 -21.00
N ARG A 63 -25.58 26.29 -21.04
CA ARG A 63 -25.47 27.39 -20.06
C ARG A 63 -25.84 26.95 -18.66
N ASP A 64 -26.87 26.14 -18.52
CA ASP A 64 -27.31 25.57 -17.23
C ASP A 64 -26.22 24.64 -16.66
N CYS A 65 -25.63 23.79 -17.49
CA CYS A 65 -24.50 22.93 -17.08
C CYS A 65 -23.28 23.78 -16.65
N ILE A 66 -22.93 24.85 -17.37
CA ILE A 66 -21.85 25.75 -16.95
C ILE A 66 -22.19 26.42 -15.59
N ALA A 67 -23.42 26.79 -15.35
CA ALA A 67 -23.87 27.36 -14.08
C ALA A 67 -23.75 26.33 -12.93
N ASP A 68 -24.05 25.05 -13.20
CA ASP A 68 -23.83 23.95 -12.23
C ASP A 68 -22.34 23.75 -11.90
N VAL A 69 -21.47 23.84 -12.91
CA VAL A 69 -20.00 23.79 -12.70
C VAL A 69 -19.53 24.94 -11.82
N GLU A 70 -20.05 26.16 -12.06
CA GLU A 70 -19.77 27.34 -11.23
C GLU A 70 -20.26 27.15 -9.78
N ALA A 71 -21.45 26.59 -9.61
CA ALA A 71 -22.03 26.29 -8.31
C ALA A 71 -21.15 25.27 -7.53
N LEU A 72 -20.70 24.20 -8.19
CA LEU A 72 -19.78 23.22 -7.60
C LEU A 72 -18.42 23.86 -7.21
N LYS A 73 -17.89 24.75 -8.07
CA LYS A 73 -16.67 25.51 -7.76
C LYS A 73 -16.86 26.41 -6.54
N LYS A 74 -17.96 27.14 -6.49
CA LYS A 74 -18.30 28.01 -5.34
C LYS A 74 -18.51 27.21 -4.06
N ALA A 75 -19.04 25.99 -4.17
CA ALA A 75 -19.22 25.07 -3.04
C ALA A 75 -17.92 24.37 -2.60
N GLY A 76 -16.79 24.61 -3.28
CA GLY A 76 -15.51 23.96 -3.00
C GLY A 76 -15.51 22.46 -3.29
N LYS A 77 -16.27 22.03 -4.31
CA LYS A 77 -16.37 20.61 -4.74
C LYS A 77 -15.82 20.38 -6.14
N LEU A 78 -15.36 21.44 -6.82
CA LEU A 78 -14.71 21.36 -8.12
C LEU A 78 -13.73 22.54 -8.25
N TYR A 79 -12.56 22.33 -8.85
CA TYR A 79 -11.47 23.29 -8.97
C TYR A 79 -11.02 23.89 -7.63
N THR A 80 -11.08 23.09 -6.56
CA THR A 80 -10.68 23.51 -5.22
C THR A 80 -9.19 23.85 -5.18
N PRO A 81 -8.79 25.00 -4.62
CA PRO A 81 -7.38 25.35 -4.47
C PRO A 81 -6.67 24.39 -3.50
N ASP A 82 -5.39 24.11 -3.77
CA ASP A 82 -4.56 23.33 -2.86
C ASP A 82 -4.11 24.23 -1.68
N THR A 83 -4.74 24.07 -0.53
CA THR A 83 -4.41 24.77 0.71
C THR A 83 -3.53 23.94 1.65
N PHE A 84 -3.17 22.71 1.25
CA PHE A 84 -2.42 21.77 2.10
C PHE A 84 -0.91 21.99 2.01
N ALA A 85 -0.41 22.62 0.94
CA ALA A 85 1.02 22.89 0.75
C ALA A 85 1.60 23.69 1.94
N ASP A 86 0.92 24.74 2.37
CA ASP A 86 1.34 25.57 3.51
C ASP A 86 1.29 24.80 4.84
N MET A 87 0.40 23.84 4.96
CA MET A 87 0.24 23.00 6.14
C MET A 87 1.28 21.88 6.22
N ALA A 88 1.80 21.42 5.08
CA ALA A 88 2.71 20.27 5.01
C ALA A 88 3.99 20.46 5.84
N GLY A 89 4.48 21.70 5.96
CA GLY A 89 5.60 22.07 6.85
C GLY A 89 5.26 22.01 8.32
N THR A 90 4.06 22.42 8.73
CA THR A 90 3.64 22.51 10.13
C THR A 90 3.17 21.19 10.72
N PHE A 91 2.76 20.23 9.89
CA PHE A 91 2.38 18.89 10.37
C PHE A 91 3.54 18.13 11.02
N LYS A 92 4.77 18.42 10.64
CA LYS A 92 5.99 17.86 11.24
C LYS A 92 6.14 18.16 12.73
N GLU A 93 5.83 19.41 13.10
CA GLU A 93 5.95 19.88 14.47
C GLU A 93 4.89 19.22 15.38
N ARG A 94 3.74 18.84 14.81
CA ARG A 94 2.62 18.25 15.55
C ARG A 94 2.76 16.74 15.81
N SER A 95 3.49 15.99 14.95
CA SER A 95 3.60 14.53 15.11
C SER A 95 4.50 14.11 16.27
N GLY A 96 5.38 14.99 16.73
CA GLY A 96 6.37 14.66 17.76
C GLY A 96 7.27 13.48 17.36
N ASP A 97 7.94 12.91 18.33
CA ASP A 97 8.78 11.71 18.14
C ASP A 97 8.08 10.41 18.52
N VAL A 98 6.75 10.37 18.33
CA VAL A 98 5.91 9.22 18.74
C VAL A 98 6.08 8.07 17.77
N VAL A 99 6.60 6.95 18.26
CA VAL A 99 6.66 5.68 17.53
C VAL A 99 5.36 4.91 17.73
N LYS A 100 4.76 4.44 16.64
CA LYS A 100 3.50 3.68 16.67
C LYS A 100 3.66 2.21 16.35
N ALA A 101 4.72 1.87 15.59
CA ALA A 101 4.90 0.53 15.06
C ALA A 101 6.38 0.16 14.93
N LEU A 102 6.68 -1.12 15.17
CA LEU A 102 7.97 -1.73 14.89
C LEU A 102 7.81 -2.96 14.00
N CYS A 103 8.72 -3.10 13.04
CA CYS A 103 8.95 -4.32 12.30
C CYS A 103 10.13 -5.06 12.94
N LEU A 104 9.87 -6.12 13.68
CA LEU A 104 10.90 -6.92 14.34
C LEU A 104 11.42 -7.96 13.37
N HIS A 105 12.66 -7.82 12.94
CA HIS A 105 13.39 -8.84 12.18
C HIS A 105 13.85 -9.95 13.14
N VAL A 106 12.92 -10.80 13.53
CA VAL A 106 13.22 -11.88 14.49
C VAL A 106 14.18 -12.92 13.93
N ALA A 107 14.34 -12.99 12.60
CA ALA A 107 15.25 -13.89 11.93
C ALA A 107 15.92 -13.23 10.71
N HIS A 108 17.23 -13.04 10.74
CA HIS A 108 18.06 -12.75 9.57
C HIS A 108 18.53 -14.07 8.93
N THR A 109 17.57 -14.94 8.65
CA THR A 109 17.75 -16.20 7.92
C THR A 109 16.41 -16.65 7.35
N CYS A 110 16.45 -17.43 6.26
CA CYS A 110 15.25 -17.95 5.60
C CYS A 110 15.51 -19.41 5.16
N ASN A 111 14.47 -20.20 5.11
CA ASN A 111 14.47 -21.59 4.61
C ASN A 111 14.12 -21.67 3.11
N LEU A 112 13.83 -20.54 2.46
CA LEU A 112 13.68 -20.40 1.01
C LEU A 112 14.80 -19.57 0.39
N ASN A 113 15.03 -19.77 -0.91
CA ASN A 113 16.01 -19.10 -1.73
C ASN A 113 15.33 -18.39 -2.92
N CYS A 114 14.38 -17.50 -2.61
CA CYS A 114 13.60 -16.78 -3.63
C CYS A 114 14.50 -15.91 -4.52
N SER A 115 14.31 -15.97 -5.83
CA SER A 115 15.19 -15.27 -6.81
C SER A 115 15.09 -13.74 -6.72
N TYR A 116 13.93 -13.19 -6.44
CA TYR A 116 13.66 -11.74 -6.36
C TYR A 116 13.75 -11.17 -4.93
N CYS A 117 14.37 -11.91 -3.98
CA CYS A 117 14.34 -11.53 -2.58
C CYS A 117 15.18 -10.28 -2.28
N PHE A 118 14.55 -9.15 -2.02
CA PHE A 118 15.25 -7.91 -1.63
C PHE A 118 16.09 -8.06 -0.35
N ALA A 119 15.72 -9.02 0.52
CA ALA A 119 16.41 -9.29 1.79
C ALA A 119 17.60 -10.25 1.64
N SER A 120 18.11 -10.50 0.44
CA SER A 120 19.21 -11.43 0.16
C SER A 120 19.02 -12.79 0.90
N GLN A 121 17.85 -13.39 0.71
CA GLN A 121 17.39 -14.62 1.36
C GLN A 121 17.44 -14.52 2.90
N GLY A 122 17.04 -13.35 3.39
CA GLY A 122 16.94 -13.02 4.80
C GLY A 122 18.24 -12.56 5.47
N LYS A 123 19.36 -12.47 4.76
CA LYS A 123 20.63 -11.97 5.34
C LYS A 123 20.71 -10.46 5.40
N TYR A 124 19.92 -9.74 4.58
CA TYR A 124 19.98 -8.27 4.48
C TYR A 124 21.39 -7.76 4.22
N HIS A 125 22.10 -8.41 3.29
CA HIS A 125 23.50 -8.14 2.91
C HIS A 125 24.52 -8.32 4.05
N GLY A 126 24.11 -8.88 5.20
CA GLY A 126 24.92 -9.12 6.39
C GLY A 126 24.99 -10.59 6.80
N GLU A 127 25.17 -10.80 8.09
CA GLU A 127 25.27 -12.14 8.68
C GLU A 127 23.91 -12.75 9.00
N ARG A 128 23.86 -14.08 9.08
CA ARG A 128 22.67 -14.80 9.57
C ARG A 128 22.61 -14.71 11.08
N ALA A 129 21.45 -14.38 11.62
CA ALA A 129 21.19 -14.28 13.04
C ALA A 129 19.73 -14.58 13.38
N LEU A 130 19.49 -14.97 14.62
CA LEU A 130 18.16 -15.00 15.23
C LEU A 130 18.14 -13.98 16.38
N MET A 131 17.08 -13.21 16.48
CA MET A 131 16.88 -12.26 17.57
C MET A 131 16.74 -13.02 18.88
N SER A 132 17.46 -12.58 19.92
CA SER A 132 17.24 -13.13 21.26
C SER A 132 15.98 -12.56 21.90
N PHE A 133 15.44 -13.25 22.91
CA PHE A 133 14.31 -12.75 23.67
C PHE A 133 14.63 -11.38 24.30
N GLU A 134 15.83 -11.18 24.82
CA GLU A 134 16.26 -9.95 25.47
C GLU A 134 16.24 -8.77 24.52
N VAL A 135 16.72 -8.94 23.29
CA VAL A 135 16.69 -7.90 22.25
C VAL A 135 15.25 -7.58 21.88
N GLY A 136 14.43 -8.60 21.62
CA GLY A 136 13.03 -8.41 21.26
C GLY A 136 12.22 -7.76 22.39
N LYS A 137 12.46 -8.15 23.64
CA LYS A 137 11.87 -7.52 24.85
C LYS A 137 12.24 -6.06 24.93
N GLN A 138 13.54 -5.71 24.79
CA GLN A 138 14.00 -4.33 24.80
C GLN A 138 13.36 -3.51 23.65
N ALA A 139 13.13 -4.11 22.47
CA ALA A 139 12.44 -3.44 21.38
C ALA A 139 10.96 -3.13 21.73
N LEU A 140 10.27 -4.04 22.41
CA LEU A 140 8.90 -3.76 22.90
C LEU A 140 8.88 -2.69 23.99
N ASP A 141 9.84 -2.70 24.91
CA ASP A 141 9.99 -1.65 25.92
C ASP A 141 10.28 -0.30 25.26
N PHE A 142 11.19 -0.25 24.29
CA PHE A 142 11.46 0.94 23.47
C PHE A 142 10.19 1.47 22.80
N LEU A 143 9.37 0.60 22.18
CA LEU A 143 8.12 1.00 21.54
C LEU A 143 7.15 1.62 22.55
N MET A 144 6.98 1.01 23.73
CA MET A 144 6.11 1.54 24.78
C MET A 144 6.59 2.90 25.27
N ASP A 145 7.89 3.06 25.53
CA ASP A 145 8.49 4.28 26.07
C ASP A 145 8.44 5.44 25.08
N HIS A 146 8.50 5.16 23.77
CA HIS A 146 8.48 6.17 22.72
C HIS A 146 7.10 6.35 22.04
N SER A 147 6.05 5.70 22.54
CA SER A 147 4.70 5.79 21.96
C SER A 147 3.82 6.92 22.54
N GLY A 148 4.31 7.68 23.50
CA GLY A 148 3.56 8.77 24.16
C GLY A 148 2.21 8.28 24.71
N SER A 149 1.16 9.05 24.47
CA SER A 149 -0.21 8.71 24.91
C SER A 149 -0.93 7.69 24.03
N ARG A 150 -0.28 7.16 22.99
CA ARG A 150 -0.88 6.18 22.07
C ARG A 150 -1.13 4.86 22.79
N THR A 151 -2.36 4.37 22.73
CA THR A 151 -2.75 3.08 23.33
C THR A 151 -2.43 1.91 22.40
N ASN A 152 -2.85 1.98 21.12
CA ASN A 152 -2.66 0.89 20.16
C ASN A 152 -1.27 0.97 19.53
N LEU A 153 -0.50 -0.12 19.66
CA LEU A 153 0.83 -0.29 19.13
C LEU A 153 0.85 -1.48 18.16
N GLU A 154 1.55 -1.32 17.03
CA GLU A 154 1.65 -2.35 15.99
C GLU A 154 3.03 -3.00 16.06
N VAL A 155 3.08 -4.32 15.96
CA VAL A 155 4.33 -5.08 15.89
C VAL A 155 4.23 -6.11 14.79
N ASP A 156 5.10 -6.00 13.78
CA ASP A 156 5.19 -6.94 12.68
C ASP A 156 6.36 -7.89 12.93
N PHE A 157 6.09 -9.18 13.07
CA PHE A 157 7.12 -10.22 13.07
C PHE A 157 7.52 -10.54 11.64
N PHE A 158 8.75 -10.21 11.31
CA PHE A 158 9.31 -10.19 9.96
C PHE A 158 10.76 -10.70 9.92
N GLY A 159 11.45 -10.46 8.80
CA GLY A 159 12.86 -10.79 8.56
C GLY A 159 13.01 -11.66 7.32
N GLY A 160 13.79 -12.73 7.39
CA GLY A 160 13.84 -13.76 6.37
C GLY A 160 12.60 -14.65 6.46
N GLU A 161 12.55 -15.54 7.48
CA GLU A 161 11.35 -16.29 7.83
C GLU A 161 11.18 -16.29 9.36
N PRO A 162 10.19 -15.57 9.89
CA PRO A 162 10.02 -15.43 11.35
C PRO A 162 9.72 -16.74 12.07
N LEU A 163 9.10 -17.72 11.42
CA LEU A 163 8.83 -19.03 12.02
C LEU A 163 10.12 -19.83 12.31
N MET A 164 11.27 -19.43 11.75
CA MET A 164 12.57 -20.00 12.17
C MET A 164 12.96 -19.59 13.60
N ASN A 165 12.32 -18.57 14.17
CA ASN A 165 12.51 -18.12 15.53
C ASN A 165 11.19 -18.12 16.33
N TRP A 166 10.32 -19.08 16.06
CA TRP A 166 8.95 -19.12 16.56
C TRP A 166 8.84 -19.09 18.09
N ASN A 167 9.75 -19.75 18.78
CA ASN A 167 9.76 -19.75 20.25
C ASN A 167 9.95 -18.34 20.82
N VAL A 168 10.84 -17.54 20.23
CA VAL A 168 11.05 -16.15 20.65
C VAL A 168 9.83 -15.30 20.30
N VAL A 169 9.20 -15.50 19.14
CA VAL A 169 7.94 -14.81 18.79
C VAL A 169 6.88 -15.06 19.86
N LYS A 170 6.67 -16.32 20.29
CA LYS A 170 5.70 -16.66 21.36
C LYS A 170 6.05 -15.96 22.67
N GLN A 171 7.31 -16.01 23.10
CA GLN A 171 7.76 -15.36 24.32
C GLN A 171 7.55 -13.83 24.29
N LEU A 172 7.81 -13.17 23.14
CA LEU A 172 7.61 -11.74 22.99
C LEU A 172 6.12 -11.36 23.08
N VAL A 173 5.24 -12.13 22.46
CA VAL A 173 3.78 -11.93 22.58
C VAL A 173 3.33 -12.11 24.02
N GLU A 174 3.75 -13.16 24.70
CA GLU A 174 3.43 -13.42 26.12
C GLU A 174 3.92 -12.28 27.02
N TYR A 175 5.15 -11.80 26.78
CA TYR A 175 5.68 -10.64 27.50
C TYR A 175 4.83 -9.40 27.28
N ALA A 176 4.52 -9.06 26.02
CA ALA A 176 3.70 -7.89 25.71
C ALA A 176 2.31 -7.97 26.42
N ARG A 177 1.63 -9.12 26.35
CA ARG A 177 0.34 -9.34 27.04
C ARG A 177 0.46 -9.16 28.55
N SER A 178 1.60 -9.56 29.15
CA SER A 178 1.80 -9.44 30.58
C SER A 178 1.93 -7.99 31.08
N VAL A 179 2.42 -7.07 30.22
CA VAL A 179 2.68 -5.66 30.59
C VAL A 179 1.64 -4.67 30.04
N GLU A 180 0.80 -5.06 29.09
CA GLU A 180 -0.19 -4.19 28.42
C GLU A 180 -1.04 -3.39 29.41
N LYS A 181 -1.60 -4.06 30.38
CA LYS A 181 -2.53 -3.42 31.33
C LYS A 181 -1.83 -2.38 32.21
N GLU A 182 -0.67 -2.70 32.74
CA GLU A 182 0.12 -1.80 33.59
C GLU A 182 0.60 -0.57 32.80
N ARG A 183 1.04 -0.78 31.56
CA ARG A 183 1.57 0.27 30.68
C ARG A 183 0.48 1.06 29.97
N GLY A 184 -0.81 0.66 30.07
CA GLY A 184 -1.93 1.30 29.34
C GLY A 184 -1.81 1.15 27.83
N LYS A 185 -1.25 0.04 27.34
CA LYS A 185 -1.02 -0.25 25.93
C LYS A 185 -1.87 -1.43 25.47
N ASN A 186 -2.01 -1.57 24.16
CA ASN A 186 -2.67 -2.68 23.48
C ASN A 186 -1.87 -3.02 22.22
N PHE A 187 -1.20 -4.16 22.21
CA PHE A 187 -0.41 -4.61 21.07
C PHE A 187 -1.25 -5.33 20.05
N ARG A 188 -1.02 -4.99 18.78
CA ARG A 188 -1.58 -5.64 17.62
C ARG A 188 -0.44 -6.28 16.83
N PHE A 189 -0.43 -7.61 16.79
CA PHE A 189 0.64 -8.36 16.15
C PHE A 189 0.27 -8.76 14.73
N THR A 190 1.21 -8.63 13.81
CA THR A 190 1.15 -9.19 12.46
C THR A 190 2.29 -10.21 12.29
N LEU A 191 2.01 -11.34 11.67
CA LEU A 191 2.98 -12.35 11.28
C LEU A 191 3.03 -12.43 9.75
N THR A 192 4.21 -12.24 9.17
CA THR A 192 4.44 -12.47 7.74
C THR A 192 5.26 -13.74 7.54
N THR A 193 4.73 -14.73 6.80
CA THR A 193 5.42 -16.02 6.64
C THR A 193 5.35 -16.58 5.22
N ASN A 194 6.39 -17.30 4.82
CA ASN A 194 6.40 -18.08 3.59
C ASN A 194 5.66 -19.44 3.69
N GLY A 195 5.15 -19.80 4.88
CA GLY A 195 4.30 -20.95 5.12
C GLY A 195 5.00 -22.30 5.27
N MET A 196 6.28 -22.40 4.98
CA MET A 196 6.98 -23.69 5.00
C MET A 196 6.95 -24.36 6.38
N LEU A 197 7.00 -23.58 7.45
CA LEU A 197 7.06 -24.05 8.84
C LEU A 197 5.71 -23.97 9.57
N ILE A 198 4.61 -23.64 8.90
CA ILE A 198 3.29 -23.68 9.53
C ILE A 198 2.96 -25.12 9.91
N ASP A 199 2.57 -25.29 11.16
CA ASP A 199 2.03 -26.50 11.77
C ASP A 199 0.82 -26.13 12.66
N ASP A 200 0.32 -27.09 13.44
CA ASP A 200 -0.86 -26.88 14.30
C ASP A 200 -0.57 -25.90 15.45
N ASP A 201 0.62 -25.91 16.04
CA ASP A 201 1.03 -24.95 17.08
C ASP A 201 1.01 -23.51 16.53
N VAL A 202 1.57 -23.32 15.33
CA VAL A 202 1.56 -22.01 14.65
C VAL A 202 0.12 -21.56 14.36
N ILE A 203 -0.74 -22.44 13.85
CA ILE A 203 -2.12 -22.13 13.54
C ILE A 203 -2.89 -21.71 14.79
N ASP A 204 -2.81 -22.50 15.86
CA ASP A 204 -3.52 -22.24 17.10
C ASP A 204 -3.07 -20.94 17.77
N PHE A 205 -1.76 -20.73 17.84
CA PHE A 205 -1.21 -19.53 18.45
C PHE A 205 -1.51 -18.28 17.61
N ALA A 206 -1.27 -18.35 16.31
CA ALA A 206 -1.51 -17.19 15.41
C ALA A 206 -3.00 -16.80 15.39
N ASN A 207 -3.91 -17.78 15.42
CA ASN A 207 -5.36 -17.48 15.46
C ASN A 207 -5.82 -16.86 16.77
N ARG A 208 -5.13 -17.13 17.88
CA ARG A 208 -5.42 -16.54 19.17
C ARG A 208 -4.81 -15.15 19.35
N GLU A 209 -3.56 -14.96 18.90
CA GLU A 209 -2.75 -13.79 19.28
C GLU A 209 -2.50 -12.79 18.13
N MET A 210 -2.46 -13.24 16.87
CA MET A 210 -2.13 -12.37 15.74
C MET A 210 -3.39 -11.67 15.24
N SER A 211 -3.35 -10.34 15.27
CA SER A 211 -4.40 -9.48 14.70
C SER A 211 -4.48 -9.65 13.18
N ASN A 212 -3.38 -9.98 12.53
CA ASN A 212 -3.31 -10.24 11.09
C ASN A 212 -2.20 -11.26 10.76
N VAL A 213 -2.38 -12.02 9.68
CA VAL A 213 -1.37 -12.93 9.14
C VAL A 213 -1.20 -12.67 7.64
N VAL A 214 0.04 -12.44 7.21
CA VAL A 214 0.40 -12.26 5.81
C VAL A 214 1.05 -13.53 5.29
N LEU A 215 0.41 -14.15 4.30
CA LEU A 215 0.78 -15.45 3.74
C LEU A 215 1.37 -15.25 2.34
N SER A 216 2.65 -15.59 2.16
CA SER A 216 3.38 -15.32 0.93
C SER A 216 3.09 -16.35 -0.15
N LEU A 217 2.30 -15.98 -1.17
CA LEU A 217 1.98 -16.82 -2.33
C LEU A 217 1.93 -15.95 -3.60
N ASP A 218 2.67 -16.32 -4.64
CA ASP A 218 2.75 -15.54 -5.89
C ASP A 218 1.73 -15.99 -6.95
N GLY A 219 0.77 -16.84 -6.60
CA GLY A 219 -0.33 -17.26 -7.45
C GLY A 219 -0.16 -18.66 -8.03
N ARG A 220 -0.21 -18.80 -9.37
CA ARG A 220 -0.12 -20.09 -10.08
C ARG A 220 1.14 -20.86 -9.69
N LYS A 221 1.01 -22.19 -9.63
CA LYS A 221 2.11 -23.07 -9.20
C LYS A 221 3.40 -22.85 -9.99
N GLU A 222 3.30 -22.78 -11.32
CA GLU A 222 4.45 -22.59 -12.20
C GLU A 222 5.17 -21.26 -11.99
N ILE A 223 4.44 -20.18 -11.63
CA ILE A 223 5.01 -18.88 -11.29
C ILE A 223 5.65 -18.94 -9.92
N HIS A 224 4.90 -19.42 -8.94
CA HIS A 224 5.38 -19.52 -7.56
C HIS A 224 6.64 -20.38 -7.45
N ASP A 225 6.62 -21.59 -7.99
CA ASP A 225 7.74 -22.53 -7.92
C ASP A 225 8.96 -22.12 -8.75
N ARG A 226 8.77 -21.24 -9.75
CA ARG A 226 9.88 -20.63 -10.49
C ARG A 226 10.64 -19.61 -9.64
N LEU A 227 9.95 -18.88 -8.75
CA LEU A 227 10.48 -17.75 -8.01
C LEU A 227 10.82 -18.10 -6.56
N ARG A 228 10.04 -18.99 -5.90
CA ARG A 228 10.16 -19.35 -4.48
C ARG A 228 10.57 -20.82 -4.29
N VAL A 229 11.84 -21.07 -4.49
CA VAL A 229 12.45 -22.39 -4.31
C VAL A 229 13.12 -22.52 -2.95
N ASP A 230 13.30 -23.75 -2.48
CA ASP A 230 14.19 -24.04 -1.35
C ASP A 230 15.67 -24.08 -1.80
N TYR A 231 16.60 -24.28 -0.86
CA TYR A 231 18.03 -24.33 -1.18
C TYR A 231 18.46 -25.54 -2.03
N ALA A 232 17.60 -26.54 -2.18
CA ALA A 232 17.80 -27.67 -3.10
C ALA A 232 17.19 -27.41 -4.49
N GLY A 233 16.56 -26.24 -4.72
CA GLY A 233 15.91 -25.88 -5.98
C GLY A 233 14.50 -26.43 -6.13
N ASN A 234 13.90 -27.03 -5.09
CA ASN A 234 12.54 -27.52 -5.16
C ASN A 234 11.53 -26.40 -4.93
N GLY A 235 10.42 -26.40 -5.70
CA GLY A 235 9.29 -25.49 -5.50
C GLY A 235 8.63 -25.68 -4.14
N SER A 236 8.01 -24.62 -3.65
CA SER A 236 7.36 -24.62 -2.33
C SER A 236 5.84 -24.69 -2.37
N TYR A 237 5.20 -24.49 -3.54
CA TYR A 237 3.76 -24.37 -3.70
C TYR A 237 2.96 -25.52 -3.08
N GLU A 238 3.23 -26.77 -3.46
CA GLU A 238 2.50 -27.94 -2.97
C GLU A 238 2.65 -28.16 -1.45
N ARG A 239 3.73 -27.62 -0.88
CA ARG A 239 4.02 -27.74 0.55
C ARG A 239 3.29 -26.70 1.37
N ILE A 240 3.02 -25.52 0.82
CA ILE A 240 2.48 -24.38 1.58
C ILE A 240 0.98 -24.19 1.38
N VAL A 241 0.43 -24.43 0.18
CA VAL A 241 -0.98 -24.17 -0.11
C VAL A 241 -1.93 -24.91 0.84
N PRO A 242 -1.77 -26.21 1.11
CA PRO A 242 -2.64 -26.90 2.07
C PRO A 242 -2.55 -26.34 3.50
N LYS A 243 -1.37 -25.85 3.90
CA LYS A 243 -1.15 -25.23 5.22
C LYS A 243 -1.86 -23.87 5.30
N PHE A 244 -1.78 -23.06 4.24
CA PHE A 244 -2.47 -21.79 4.14
C PHE A 244 -3.99 -21.99 4.19
N GLN A 245 -4.52 -22.95 3.44
CA GLN A 245 -5.95 -23.29 3.47
C GLN A 245 -6.40 -23.71 4.87
N LYS A 246 -5.60 -24.53 5.58
CA LYS A 246 -5.89 -24.95 6.95
C LYS A 246 -5.90 -23.76 7.91
N LEU A 247 -4.89 -22.89 7.86
CA LEU A 247 -4.78 -21.70 8.71
C LEU A 247 -5.95 -20.73 8.43
N VAL A 248 -6.24 -20.42 7.18
CA VAL A 248 -7.30 -19.47 6.79
C VAL A 248 -8.66 -20.00 7.17
N LYS A 249 -8.92 -21.30 6.97
CA LYS A 249 -10.16 -21.94 7.43
C LYS A 249 -10.33 -21.84 8.95
N ALA A 250 -9.26 -22.05 9.73
CA ALA A 250 -9.28 -21.94 11.19
C ALA A 250 -9.44 -20.48 11.68
N ARG A 251 -9.24 -19.48 10.81
CA ARG A 251 -9.48 -18.04 11.03
C ARG A 251 -10.84 -17.56 10.53
N ASP A 252 -11.76 -18.44 10.16
CA ASP A 252 -13.05 -18.09 9.53
C ASP A 252 -12.91 -17.17 8.30
N ASN A 253 -11.83 -17.36 7.54
CA ASN A 253 -11.49 -16.58 6.33
C ASN A 253 -11.36 -15.06 6.60
N LYS A 254 -10.79 -14.66 7.75
CA LYS A 254 -10.68 -13.25 8.18
C LYS A 254 -9.28 -12.92 8.69
N ASN A 255 -8.96 -11.61 8.65
CA ASN A 255 -7.73 -11.06 9.25
C ASN A 255 -6.45 -11.74 8.72
N TYR A 256 -6.38 -11.96 7.42
CA TYR A 256 -5.19 -12.41 6.71
C TYR A 256 -5.10 -11.71 5.35
N TYR A 257 -3.93 -11.79 4.74
CA TYR A 257 -3.74 -11.46 3.33
C TYR A 257 -2.86 -12.51 2.67
N MET A 258 -3.33 -13.02 1.51
CA MET A 258 -2.42 -13.65 0.57
C MET A 258 -1.61 -12.54 -0.09
N ARG A 259 -0.30 -12.56 0.07
CA ARG A 259 0.58 -11.53 -0.50
C ARG A 259 1.50 -12.16 -1.54
N GLY A 260 1.27 -11.78 -2.79
CA GLY A 260 2.11 -12.15 -3.92
C GLY A 260 2.95 -10.99 -4.45
N THR A 261 3.95 -11.33 -5.24
CA THR A 261 4.77 -10.39 -6.01
C THR A 261 4.67 -10.75 -7.47
N PHE A 262 4.42 -9.77 -8.34
CA PHE A 262 4.52 -9.96 -9.77
C PHE A 262 5.77 -9.28 -10.33
N THR A 263 6.32 -9.89 -11.38
CA THR A 263 7.61 -9.53 -11.98
C THR A 263 7.46 -9.50 -13.50
N HIS A 264 8.55 -9.22 -14.24
CA HIS A 264 8.60 -9.41 -15.68
C HIS A 264 8.13 -10.82 -16.13
N ALA A 265 8.26 -11.83 -15.28
CA ALA A 265 7.87 -13.21 -15.61
C ALA A 265 6.34 -13.43 -15.60
N ASN A 266 5.58 -12.56 -14.93
CA ASN A 266 4.12 -12.66 -14.79
C ASN A 266 3.43 -11.29 -14.76
N PRO A 267 3.58 -10.45 -15.79
CA PRO A 267 2.89 -9.17 -15.85
C PRO A 267 1.36 -9.34 -15.98
N ASP A 268 0.88 -10.54 -16.33
CA ASP A 268 -0.52 -10.99 -16.33
C ASP A 268 -1.02 -11.42 -14.93
N PHE A 269 -0.63 -10.68 -13.91
CA PHE A 269 -0.77 -11.00 -12.48
C PHE A 269 -2.21 -11.31 -12.03
N THR A 270 -3.22 -10.87 -12.78
CA THR A 270 -4.61 -11.19 -12.45
C THR A 270 -4.89 -12.68 -12.55
N LYS A 271 -4.21 -13.42 -13.44
CA LYS A 271 -4.33 -14.87 -13.49
C LYS A 271 -3.83 -15.52 -12.21
N ASP A 272 -2.79 -14.97 -11.61
CA ASP A 272 -2.26 -15.42 -10.33
C ASP A 272 -3.22 -15.10 -9.19
N LEU A 273 -3.80 -13.91 -9.21
CA LEU A 273 -4.77 -13.45 -8.22
C LEU A 273 -6.07 -14.29 -8.30
N PHE A 274 -6.58 -14.53 -9.50
CA PHE A 274 -7.77 -15.37 -9.68
C PHE A 274 -7.51 -16.83 -9.29
N HIS A 275 -6.31 -17.34 -9.55
CA HIS A 275 -5.91 -18.65 -9.07
C HIS A 275 -5.96 -18.74 -7.54
N MET A 276 -5.46 -17.72 -6.83
CA MET A 276 -5.59 -17.65 -5.37
C MET A 276 -7.06 -17.61 -4.92
N ALA A 277 -7.91 -16.87 -5.63
CA ALA A 277 -9.35 -16.82 -5.36
C ALA A 277 -10.02 -18.20 -5.58
N ASP A 278 -9.63 -18.94 -6.62
CA ASP A 278 -10.14 -20.28 -6.91
C ASP A 278 -9.69 -21.33 -5.88
N LEU A 279 -8.57 -21.08 -5.18
CA LEU A 279 -8.14 -21.87 -4.02
C LEU A 279 -8.96 -21.58 -2.73
N GLY A 280 -9.87 -20.59 -2.78
CA GLY A 280 -10.74 -20.21 -1.67
C GLY A 280 -10.22 -19.05 -0.82
N PHE A 281 -9.16 -18.36 -1.26
CA PHE A 281 -8.67 -17.18 -0.55
C PHE A 281 -9.41 -15.92 -1.04
N THR A 282 -9.91 -15.11 -0.11
CA THR A 282 -10.70 -13.91 -0.45
C THR A 282 -9.98 -12.60 -0.16
N GLU A 283 -8.98 -12.60 0.71
CA GLU A 283 -8.20 -11.42 1.08
C GLU A 283 -6.86 -11.44 0.32
N LEU A 284 -6.74 -10.64 -0.73
CA LEU A 284 -5.67 -10.75 -1.71
C LEU A 284 -4.88 -9.45 -1.83
N SER A 285 -3.57 -9.59 -2.00
CA SER A 285 -2.64 -8.49 -2.24
C SER A 285 -1.54 -8.94 -3.21
N MET A 286 -1.31 -8.18 -4.27
CA MET A 286 -0.16 -8.39 -5.16
C MET A 286 0.53 -7.05 -5.44
N GLU A 287 1.84 -7.04 -5.29
CA GLU A 287 2.70 -5.88 -5.51
C GLU A 287 3.68 -6.13 -6.66
N PRO A 288 4.06 -5.09 -7.41
CA PRO A 288 5.18 -5.21 -8.32
C PRO A 288 6.47 -5.49 -7.54
N VAL A 289 7.38 -6.24 -8.16
CA VAL A 289 8.72 -6.39 -7.64
C VAL A 289 9.41 -5.03 -7.56
N VAL A 290 10.19 -4.82 -6.52
CA VAL A 290 11.06 -3.65 -6.36
C VAL A 290 12.49 -4.14 -6.41
N CYS A 291 13.18 -3.78 -7.49
CA CYS A 291 14.57 -4.17 -7.75
C CYS A 291 15.22 -3.11 -8.67
N ALA A 292 16.53 -3.23 -8.86
CA ALA A 292 17.23 -2.39 -9.83
C ALA A 292 16.69 -2.61 -11.26
N PRO A 293 16.71 -1.60 -12.13
CA PRO A 293 16.18 -1.73 -13.50
C PRO A 293 16.85 -2.83 -14.33
N GLU A 294 18.08 -3.18 -14.01
CA GLU A 294 18.89 -4.21 -14.69
C GLU A 294 18.59 -5.63 -14.20
N ASP A 295 17.82 -5.76 -13.13
CA ASP A 295 17.45 -7.08 -12.58
C ASP A 295 16.51 -7.79 -13.57
N PRO A 296 16.72 -9.09 -13.85
CA PRO A 296 15.84 -9.86 -14.74
C PRO A 296 14.36 -9.93 -14.27
N ALA A 297 14.08 -9.66 -13.02
CA ALA A 297 12.72 -9.59 -12.49
C ALA A 297 12.05 -8.22 -12.73
N ALA A 298 12.82 -7.17 -13.08
CA ALA A 298 12.32 -5.81 -13.23
C ALA A 298 11.25 -5.70 -14.32
N LEU A 299 10.20 -4.93 -14.06
CA LEU A 299 9.16 -4.66 -15.04
C LEU A 299 9.70 -3.73 -16.15
N THR A 300 9.43 -4.10 -17.40
CA THR A 300 9.75 -3.29 -18.59
C THR A 300 8.63 -2.30 -18.90
N ALA A 301 8.87 -1.37 -19.84
CA ALA A 301 7.84 -0.45 -20.32
C ALA A 301 6.64 -1.16 -20.98
N GLU A 302 6.88 -2.30 -21.63
CA GLU A 302 5.83 -3.16 -22.19
C GLU A 302 5.02 -3.83 -21.09
N ASP A 303 5.67 -4.33 -20.04
CA ASP A 303 4.98 -4.93 -18.90
C ASP A 303 4.07 -3.93 -18.21
N LEU A 304 4.48 -2.65 -18.08
CA LEU A 304 3.65 -1.61 -17.47
C LEU A 304 2.34 -1.39 -18.21
N LYS A 305 2.33 -1.52 -19.54
CA LYS A 305 1.09 -1.46 -20.34
C LYS A 305 0.18 -2.63 -20.00
N ILE A 306 0.75 -3.85 -20.00
CA ILE A 306 0.01 -5.07 -19.64
C ILE A 306 -0.56 -4.93 -18.23
N VAL A 307 0.25 -4.56 -17.25
CA VAL A 307 -0.16 -4.44 -15.84
C VAL A 307 -1.29 -3.41 -15.66
N LYS A 308 -1.26 -2.27 -16.40
CA LYS A 308 -2.37 -1.30 -16.36
C LYS A 308 -3.68 -1.90 -16.86
N ASP A 309 -3.65 -2.68 -17.95
CA ASP A 309 -4.83 -3.40 -18.47
C ASP A 309 -5.30 -4.48 -17.47
N GLN A 310 -4.36 -5.16 -16.79
CA GLN A 310 -4.70 -6.12 -15.75
C GLN A 310 -5.41 -5.49 -14.56
N TYR A 311 -5.06 -4.27 -14.14
CA TYR A 311 -5.81 -3.57 -13.09
C TYR A 311 -7.25 -3.29 -13.51
N GLU A 312 -7.50 -2.88 -14.77
CA GLU A 312 -8.87 -2.70 -15.26
C GLU A 312 -9.66 -4.01 -15.33
N LEU A 313 -9.00 -5.08 -15.79
CA LEU A 313 -9.58 -6.42 -15.82
C LEU A 313 -9.96 -6.89 -14.41
N LEU A 314 -9.07 -6.69 -13.44
CA LEU A 314 -9.32 -7.03 -12.04
C LEU A 314 -10.54 -6.30 -11.48
N ALA A 315 -10.62 -4.98 -11.69
CA ALA A 315 -11.74 -4.19 -11.20
C ALA A 315 -13.09 -4.66 -11.79
N LYS A 316 -13.12 -4.94 -13.09
CA LYS A 316 -14.32 -5.49 -13.77
C LYS A 316 -14.69 -6.88 -13.23
N ASP A 317 -13.72 -7.76 -13.03
CA ASP A 317 -13.95 -9.10 -12.49
C ASP A 317 -14.44 -9.07 -11.05
N MET A 318 -13.88 -8.18 -10.21
CA MET A 318 -14.35 -8.00 -8.83
C MET A 318 -15.82 -7.57 -8.78
N LEU A 319 -16.25 -6.61 -9.61
CA LEU A 319 -17.66 -6.21 -9.73
C LEU A 319 -18.57 -7.36 -10.22
N ARG A 320 -18.07 -8.21 -11.13
CA ARG A 320 -18.78 -9.41 -11.57
C ARG A 320 -18.92 -10.42 -10.44
N ARG A 321 -17.82 -10.72 -9.72
CA ARG A 321 -17.80 -11.65 -8.58
C ARG A 321 -18.73 -11.20 -7.45
N GLU A 322 -18.81 -9.92 -7.18
CA GLU A 322 -19.74 -9.32 -6.21
C GLU A 322 -21.20 -9.69 -6.57
N LYS A 323 -21.59 -9.47 -7.84
CA LYS A 323 -22.93 -9.82 -8.32
C LYS A 323 -23.21 -11.33 -8.29
N GLU A 324 -22.19 -12.17 -8.41
CA GLU A 324 -22.28 -13.63 -8.33
C GLU A 324 -22.25 -14.17 -6.88
N GLY A 325 -22.12 -13.30 -5.87
CA GLY A 325 -22.03 -13.69 -4.45
C GLY A 325 -20.71 -14.38 -4.09
N LYS A 326 -19.64 -14.10 -4.83
CA LYS A 326 -18.28 -14.62 -4.61
C LYS A 326 -17.25 -13.49 -4.52
N PRO A 327 -17.45 -12.50 -3.62
CA PRO A 327 -16.59 -11.35 -3.53
C PRO A 327 -15.15 -11.75 -3.15
N ILE A 328 -14.21 -10.95 -3.61
CA ILE A 328 -12.82 -10.94 -3.17
C ILE A 328 -12.42 -9.51 -2.79
N THR A 329 -11.55 -9.39 -1.81
CA THR A 329 -10.92 -8.12 -1.45
C THR A 329 -9.56 -8.03 -2.12
N PHE A 330 -9.30 -6.95 -2.85
CA PHE A 330 -7.96 -6.61 -3.29
C PHE A 330 -7.46 -5.43 -2.47
N TYR A 331 -6.45 -5.66 -1.62
CA TYR A 331 -5.95 -4.70 -0.65
C TYR A 331 -5.69 -3.29 -1.24
N HIS A 332 -5.17 -3.24 -2.46
CA HIS A 332 -4.80 -1.98 -3.11
C HIS A 332 -5.98 -1.22 -3.72
N TYR A 333 -7.20 -1.79 -3.71
CA TYR A 333 -8.43 -1.11 -4.10
C TYR A 333 -9.28 -0.69 -2.88
N MET A 334 -8.83 -1.00 -1.67
CA MET A 334 -9.49 -0.54 -0.45
C MET A 334 -9.28 0.97 -0.29
N LEU A 335 -10.27 1.75 -0.71
CA LEU A 335 -10.27 3.20 -0.66
C LEU A 335 -11.48 3.68 0.13
N ASP A 336 -11.23 4.43 1.21
CA ASP A 336 -12.28 5.14 1.93
C ASP A 336 -12.45 6.55 1.35
N LEU A 337 -13.56 6.76 0.64
CA LEU A 337 -13.91 8.04 0.03
C LEU A 337 -14.74 8.94 0.95
N THR A 338 -15.20 8.42 2.12
CA THR A 338 -16.14 9.12 2.98
C THR A 338 -15.50 9.83 4.17
N GLY A 339 -14.36 9.37 4.67
CA GLY A 339 -13.78 9.96 5.88
C GLY A 339 -12.32 9.69 6.15
N GLY A 340 -11.69 8.74 5.50
CA GLY A 340 -10.32 8.36 5.81
C GLY A 340 -9.35 8.47 4.64
N PRO A 341 -8.08 8.32 4.89
CA PRO A 341 -7.36 8.71 6.10
C PRO A 341 -7.32 10.23 6.28
N CYS A 342 -6.96 10.70 7.49
CA CYS A 342 -6.84 12.15 7.75
C CYS A 342 -5.76 12.79 6.85
N ILE A 343 -5.85 14.09 6.61
CA ILE A 343 -4.94 14.83 5.71
C ILE A 343 -3.46 14.65 6.09
N TYR A 344 -3.14 14.56 7.39
CA TYR A 344 -1.78 14.27 7.84
C TYR A 344 -1.23 12.98 7.21
N LYS A 345 -1.98 11.88 7.24
CA LYS A 345 -1.59 10.60 6.64
C LYS A 345 -1.52 10.67 5.12
N ARG A 346 -2.42 11.42 4.50
CA ARG A 346 -2.42 11.65 3.05
C ARG A 346 -1.18 12.41 2.57
N ILE A 347 -0.56 13.20 3.44
CA ILE A 347 0.66 13.95 3.14
C ILE A 347 1.91 13.14 3.49
N SER A 348 1.96 12.56 4.71
CA SER A 348 3.17 11.96 5.29
C SER A 348 3.36 10.46 4.98
N GLY A 349 2.33 9.76 4.53
CA GLY A 349 2.40 8.34 4.18
C GLY A 349 2.53 7.39 5.37
N CYS A 350 3.38 6.35 5.25
CA CYS A 350 3.50 5.26 6.23
C CYS A 350 4.22 5.64 7.53
N GLY A 351 4.94 6.76 7.56
CA GLY A 351 5.73 7.19 8.71
C GLY A 351 7.07 6.47 8.88
N SER A 352 7.59 5.87 7.80
CA SER A 352 8.93 5.27 7.77
C SER A 352 9.99 6.23 8.33
N GLY A 353 10.87 5.73 9.21
CA GLY A 353 11.94 6.49 9.87
C GLY A 353 11.47 7.45 10.96
N THR A 354 10.16 7.59 11.17
CA THR A 354 9.60 8.49 12.18
C THR A 354 8.65 7.77 13.14
N GLU A 355 7.47 7.37 12.68
CA GLU A 355 6.46 6.65 13.46
C GLU A 355 6.58 5.14 13.35
N TYR A 356 7.26 4.64 12.33
CA TYR A 356 7.49 3.22 12.03
C TYR A 356 8.97 2.99 11.79
N MET A 357 9.54 1.93 12.40
CA MET A 357 10.94 1.55 12.27
C MET A 357 11.09 0.03 12.20
N ALA A 358 12.18 -0.44 11.58
CA ALA A 358 12.59 -1.83 11.66
C ALA A 358 13.67 -2.01 12.73
N VAL A 359 13.66 -3.17 13.40
CA VAL A 359 14.63 -3.55 14.41
C VAL A 359 15.34 -4.83 13.97
N THR A 360 16.67 -4.79 13.89
CA THR A 360 17.48 -5.97 13.53
C THR A 360 17.61 -6.96 14.69
N PRO A 361 18.10 -8.20 14.47
CA PRO A 361 18.39 -9.15 15.55
C PRO A 361 19.40 -8.64 16.59
N TRP A 362 20.17 -7.63 16.25
CA TRP A 362 21.15 -6.97 17.13
C TRP A 362 20.63 -5.70 17.79
N GLY A 363 19.38 -5.32 17.54
CA GLY A 363 18.74 -4.14 18.15
C GLY A 363 18.97 -2.82 17.39
N ASP A 364 19.56 -2.83 16.21
CA ASP A 364 19.72 -1.63 15.39
C ASP A 364 18.39 -1.16 14.83
N LEU A 365 18.19 0.16 14.78
CA LEU A 365 17.01 0.82 14.23
C LEU A 365 17.25 1.31 12.80
N TYR A 366 16.33 0.96 11.90
CA TYR A 366 16.28 1.42 10.51
C TYR A 366 14.93 2.02 10.15
N PRO A 367 14.83 2.89 9.13
CA PRO A 367 13.57 3.55 8.74
C PRO A 367 12.43 2.57 8.41
N CYS A 368 12.72 1.45 7.75
CA CYS A 368 11.82 0.32 7.55
C CYS A 368 12.62 -0.94 7.13
N HIS A 369 11.93 -2.05 6.96
CA HIS A 369 12.54 -3.33 6.56
C HIS A 369 13.34 -3.28 5.25
N GLN A 370 12.99 -2.37 4.34
CA GLN A 370 13.67 -2.20 3.04
C GLN A 370 15.04 -1.50 3.15
N PHE A 371 15.31 -0.78 4.24
CA PHE A 371 16.58 -0.10 4.48
C PHE A 371 17.53 -0.90 5.38
N VAL A 372 17.09 -2.04 5.92
CA VAL A 372 17.95 -2.87 6.76
C VAL A 372 19.10 -3.43 5.92
N GLY A 373 20.33 -3.22 6.41
CA GLY A 373 21.58 -3.53 5.71
C GLY A 373 22.19 -2.35 4.97
N GLU A 374 21.47 -1.25 4.80
CA GLU A 374 22.01 0.01 4.27
C GLU A 374 22.58 0.85 5.42
N GLU A 375 23.87 0.74 5.70
CA GLU A 375 24.51 1.33 6.88
C GLU A 375 24.30 2.85 6.97
N ALA A 376 24.24 3.56 5.84
CA ALA A 376 23.97 4.99 5.78
C ALA A 376 22.57 5.36 6.33
N TYR A 377 21.65 4.40 6.39
CA TYR A 377 20.28 4.59 6.87
C TYR A 377 20.04 4.09 8.28
N LYS A 378 21.09 3.74 9.02
CA LYS A 378 20.98 3.37 10.43
C LYS A 378 20.55 4.61 11.27
N LEU A 379 19.43 4.49 11.99
CA LEU A 379 18.87 5.56 12.83
C LEU A 379 19.45 5.59 14.24
N GLY A 380 19.93 4.45 14.73
CA GLY A 380 20.39 4.25 16.10
C GLY A 380 20.16 2.81 16.57
N ASP A 381 19.81 2.62 17.81
CA ASP A 381 19.51 1.33 18.40
C ASP A 381 18.45 1.40 19.51
N ILE A 382 17.93 0.23 19.93
CA ILE A 382 16.85 0.15 20.93
C ILE A 382 17.27 0.55 22.36
N TRP A 383 18.56 0.65 22.65
CA TRP A 383 19.06 1.05 23.99
C TRP A 383 19.30 2.56 24.09
N ASN A 384 19.86 3.16 23.04
CA ASN A 384 20.20 4.57 22.97
C ASN A 384 19.14 5.42 22.25
N GLY A 385 18.17 4.76 21.59
CA GLY A 385 17.15 5.40 20.79
C GLY A 385 17.67 5.87 19.44
N VAL A 386 16.94 6.81 18.84
CA VAL A 386 17.34 7.42 17.57
C VAL A 386 18.45 8.43 17.81
N THR A 387 19.68 8.08 17.44
CA THR A 387 20.86 8.93 17.56
C THR A 387 21.15 9.73 16.29
N ASN A 388 20.78 9.22 15.12
CA ASN A 388 20.87 9.91 13.83
C ASN A 388 19.64 10.79 13.59
N THR A 389 19.55 11.90 14.33
CA THR A 389 18.42 12.83 14.27
C THR A 389 18.32 13.55 12.93
N ALA A 390 19.44 13.77 12.24
CA ALA A 390 19.47 14.39 10.92
C ALA A 390 18.78 13.50 9.87
N LEU A 391 19.07 12.21 9.87
CA LEU A 391 18.41 11.23 9.00
C LEU A 391 16.91 11.12 9.31
N ARG A 392 16.55 11.07 10.62
CA ARG A 392 15.14 11.07 11.03
C ARG A 392 14.39 12.30 10.51
N GLU A 393 15.01 13.49 10.56
CA GLU A 393 14.40 14.72 10.03
C GLU A 393 14.30 14.69 8.51
N GLU A 394 15.26 14.09 7.83
CA GLU A 394 15.16 13.87 6.37
C GLU A 394 13.93 13.02 6.01
N PHE A 395 13.69 11.89 6.70
CA PHE A 395 12.48 11.08 6.51
C PHE A 395 11.20 11.85 6.88
N ARG A 396 11.22 12.60 7.98
CA ARG A 396 10.10 13.44 8.41
C ARG A 396 9.75 14.47 7.34
N SER A 397 10.75 15.04 6.69
CA SER A 397 10.56 16.04 5.63
C SER A 397 10.20 15.44 4.27
N CYS A 398 10.36 14.14 4.08
CA CYS A 398 10.08 13.45 2.84
C CYS A 398 8.59 13.13 2.71
N ASN A 399 7.79 14.08 2.23
CA ASN A 399 6.35 13.95 2.06
C ASN A 399 5.92 14.28 0.61
N ALA A 400 4.61 14.25 0.32
CA ALA A 400 4.06 14.50 -1.01
C ALA A 400 4.43 15.88 -1.58
N TYR A 401 4.65 16.89 -0.74
CA TYR A 401 5.01 18.25 -1.15
C TYR A 401 6.53 18.50 -1.20
N ALA A 402 7.32 17.55 -0.74
CA ALA A 402 8.78 17.63 -0.79
C ALA A 402 9.40 17.15 -2.11
N ARG A 403 8.57 16.62 -3.01
CA ARG A 403 8.97 16.07 -4.31
C ARG A 403 8.41 16.94 -5.42
N PRO A 404 9.28 17.61 -6.23
CA PRO A 404 8.80 18.45 -7.33
C PRO A 404 7.86 17.75 -8.30
N GLU A 405 8.10 16.47 -8.60
CA GLU A 405 7.31 15.66 -9.53
C GLU A 405 5.88 15.38 -9.00
N CYS A 406 5.67 15.54 -7.69
CA CYS A 406 4.35 15.38 -7.08
C CYS A 406 3.52 16.67 -7.07
N ASN A 407 4.10 17.84 -7.32
CA ASN A 407 3.38 19.11 -7.23
C ASN A 407 2.16 19.15 -8.15
N ASP A 408 2.31 18.68 -9.38
CA ASP A 408 1.26 18.66 -10.39
C ASP A 408 0.60 17.26 -10.54
N CYS A 409 0.83 16.36 -9.60
CA CYS A 409 0.25 15.02 -9.62
C CYS A 409 -1.13 15.02 -8.96
N TRP A 410 -2.16 14.66 -9.73
CA TRP A 410 -3.53 14.54 -9.22
C TRP A 410 -3.66 13.49 -8.10
N ALA A 411 -2.82 12.44 -8.11
CA ALA A 411 -2.88 11.36 -7.14
C ALA A 411 -2.12 11.63 -5.84
N LYS A 412 -1.46 12.80 -5.68
CA LYS A 412 -0.54 13.06 -4.56
C LYS A 412 -1.14 12.85 -3.17
N LEU A 413 -2.41 13.22 -2.97
CA LEU A 413 -3.12 13.05 -1.69
C LEU A 413 -3.69 11.64 -1.47
N TYR A 414 -3.59 10.76 -2.45
CA TYR A 414 -3.88 9.33 -2.34
C TYR A 414 -2.59 8.50 -2.19
N CYS A 415 -1.53 8.92 -2.89
CA CYS A 415 -0.23 8.26 -2.92
C CYS A 415 0.68 8.65 -1.75
N SER A 416 0.47 9.82 -1.14
CA SER A 416 1.31 10.39 -0.06
C SER A 416 2.78 10.60 -0.48
N GLY A 417 3.06 10.79 -1.77
CA GLY A 417 4.41 10.94 -2.31
C GLY A 417 5.14 9.62 -2.59
N GLY A 418 4.47 8.47 -2.46
CA GLY A 418 5.05 7.15 -2.74
C GLY A 418 5.91 6.57 -1.61
N CYS A 419 6.62 5.49 -1.91
CA CYS A 419 7.48 4.78 -0.97
C CYS A 419 8.91 5.35 -1.01
N ALA A 420 9.44 5.76 0.15
CA ALA A 420 10.81 6.28 0.25
C ALA A 420 11.87 5.24 -0.14
N ALA A 421 11.62 3.95 0.18
CA ALA A 421 12.54 2.88 -0.20
C ALA A 421 12.52 2.63 -1.72
N ASN A 422 11.33 2.59 -2.35
CA ASN A 422 11.25 2.45 -3.81
C ASN A 422 11.92 3.63 -4.52
N ALA A 423 11.75 4.86 -4.00
CA ALA A 423 12.44 6.03 -4.52
C ALA A 423 13.96 5.88 -4.41
N PHE A 424 14.45 5.45 -3.24
CA PHE A 424 15.87 5.20 -3.02
C PHE A 424 16.45 4.14 -3.97
N HIS A 425 15.81 2.98 -4.10
CA HIS A 425 16.28 1.92 -4.99
C HIS A 425 16.26 2.33 -6.47
N ALA A 426 15.30 3.18 -6.87
CA ALA A 426 15.19 3.63 -8.25
C ALA A 426 16.12 4.82 -8.60
N THR A 427 16.44 5.70 -7.63
CA THR A 427 17.09 6.99 -7.89
C THR A 427 18.31 7.29 -7.03
N GLY A 428 18.60 6.46 -6.04
CA GLY A 428 19.63 6.71 -5.02
C GLY A 428 19.23 7.74 -3.95
N SER A 429 17.97 8.22 -3.96
CA SER A 429 17.47 9.24 -3.02
C SER A 429 16.07 8.92 -2.52
N ILE A 430 15.81 9.08 -1.23
CA ILE A 430 14.45 8.95 -0.68
C ILE A 430 13.50 10.05 -1.17
N ARG A 431 14.04 11.16 -1.71
CA ARG A 431 13.28 12.28 -2.26
C ARG A 431 12.98 12.14 -3.75
N GLY A 432 13.56 11.16 -4.42
CA GLY A 432 13.23 10.85 -5.81
C GLY A 432 11.84 10.23 -5.96
N VAL A 433 11.49 9.87 -7.20
CA VAL A 433 10.26 9.14 -7.51
C VAL A 433 10.58 7.88 -8.30
N TYR A 434 9.83 6.83 -8.05
CA TYR A 434 9.83 5.62 -8.85
C TYR A 434 8.72 5.73 -9.89
N GLU A 435 9.03 6.22 -11.10
CA GLU A 435 8.04 6.59 -12.13
C GLU A 435 7.10 5.44 -12.50
N ALA A 436 7.64 4.22 -12.72
CA ALA A 436 6.82 3.04 -12.98
C ALA A 436 5.80 2.79 -11.86
N GLY A 437 6.23 2.93 -10.60
CA GLY A 437 5.35 2.86 -9.43
C GLY A 437 4.29 3.98 -9.42
N CYS A 438 4.64 5.19 -9.87
CA CYS A 438 3.69 6.30 -10.00
C CYS A 438 2.60 6.00 -11.04
N GLU A 439 2.97 5.45 -12.20
CA GLU A 439 2.00 5.07 -13.24
C GLU A 439 1.03 3.99 -12.75
N LEU A 440 1.57 2.93 -12.15
CA LEU A 440 0.76 1.84 -11.63
C LEU A 440 -0.16 2.30 -10.49
N PHE A 441 0.35 3.17 -9.61
CA PHE A 441 -0.45 3.72 -8.52
C PHE A 441 -1.62 4.55 -9.04
N ARG A 442 -1.39 5.45 -10.00
CA ARG A 442 -2.46 6.25 -10.63
C ARG A 442 -3.55 5.36 -11.21
N LYS A 443 -3.17 4.32 -11.99
CA LYS A 443 -4.13 3.36 -12.55
C LYS A 443 -4.90 2.59 -11.46
N ARG A 444 -4.25 2.18 -10.37
CA ARG A 444 -4.93 1.54 -9.23
C ARG A 444 -6.00 2.43 -8.60
N ILE A 445 -5.70 3.72 -8.41
CA ILE A 445 -6.67 4.66 -7.83
C ILE A 445 -7.85 4.91 -8.79
N GLU A 446 -7.60 5.07 -10.10
CA GLU A 446 -8.68 5.17 -11.09
C GLU A 446 -9.63 3.98 -11.01
N CYS A 447 -9.08 2.75 -10.96
CA CYS A 447 -9.86 1.53 -10.83
C CYS A 447 -10.63 1.45 -9.50
N ALA A 448 -9.99 1.80 -8.38
CA ALA A 448 -10.63 1.79 -7.06
C ALA A 448 -11.80 2.79 -6.97
N ILE A 449 -11.63 4.00 -7.51
CA ILE A 449 -12.71 4.99 -7.58
C ILE A 449 -13.84 4.50 -8.49
N MET A 450 -13.52 3.97 -9.67
CA MET A 450 -14.54 3.43 -10.59
C MET A 450 -15.36 2.31 -9.93
N MET A 451 -14.73 1.43 -9.15
CA MET A 451 -15.46 0.39 -8.43
C MET A 451 -16.45 0.98 -7.42
N LYS A 452 -16.05 2.01 -6.65
CA LYS A 452 -16.96 2.70 -5.71
C LYS A 452 -18.11 3.37 -6.43
N VAL A 453 -17.85 4.02 -7.55
CA VAL A 453 -18.89 4.60 -8.41
C VAL A 453 -19.88 3.54 -8.88
N ALA A 454 -19.39 2.37 -9.32
CA ALA A 454 -20.23 1.27 -9.78
C ALA A 454 -21.08 0.66 -8.65
N GLU A 455 -20.51 0.53 -7.43
CA GLU A 455 -21.22 0.07 -6.24
C GLU A 455 -22.36 1.03 -5.86
N ASP A 456 -22.09 2.35 -5.83
CA ASP A 456 -23.08 3.38 -5.50
C ASP A 456 -24.20 3.44 -6.55
N SER A 457 -23.85 3.34 -7.84
CA SER A 457 -24.84 3.32 -8.94
C SER A 457 -25.75 2.09 -8.92
N ALA A 458 -25.28 0.97 -8.38
CA ALA A 458 -26.09 -0.25 -8.24
C ALA A 458 -27.05 -0.22 -7.05
N ASN A 459 -26.79 0.67 -6.08
CA ASN A 459 -27.59 0.85 -4.86
C ASN A 459 -28.57 2.03 -4.96
N SER A 460 -28.48 2.85 -6.01
CA SER A 460 -29.38 3.98 -6.34
C SER A 460 -30.49 3.55 -7.26
#